data_a13b5d45406594775bd8056ee0c36c2b
#
_entry.id   a13b5d45406594775bd8056ee0c36c2b
#
_cell.length_a   1.000
_cell.length_b   1.000
_cell.length_c   1.000
_cell.angle_alpha   90.00
_cell.angle_beta   90.00
_cell.angle_gamma   90.00
#
_symmetry.space_group_name_H-M   'P 1'
#
loop_
_entity.id
_entity.type
_entity.pdbx_description
1 polymer ?
#
loop_
_entity_poly.entity_id
_entity_poly.type
_entity_poly.pdbx_seq_one_letter_code
_entity_poly.pdbx_strand_id
1 'polypeptide(L)'
;MTTEHPTGIPALRTIAMPRDANANGDIFGGWLLAQMDLAGAVVAHERSSGRTATVAIEALSFLAPVRIGDTVSCYADLLRTGRTSMRVKIETFVRRHGDLQVVKVTEGVFTYVAIDTEGKPRQLPQANMPSQA
;
A
#
# COMPACT_ATOMS: atom_id res chain seq x y z
N MET A 1 6.27 1.87 -25.18
CA MET A 1 5.73 1.45 -23.90
C MET A 1 6.80 1.57 -22.83
N THR A 2 6.62 2.49 -21.92
CA THR A 2 7.56 2.65 -20.82
C THR A 2 7.35 1.53 -19.81
N THR A 3 8.37 0.74 -19.61
CA THR A 3 8.39 -0.23 -18.53
C THR A 3 8.77 0.50 -17.26
N GLU A 4 7.81 0.69 -16.36
CA GLU A 4 8.11 1.17 -15.03
C GLU A 4 8.61 0.01 -14.20
N HIS A 5 9.70 0.24 -13.50
CA HIS A 5 10.23 -0.71 -12.53
C HIS A 5 10.15 -0.08 -11.15
N PRO A 6 9.78 -0.85 -10.14
CA PRO A 6 9.75 -0.34 -8.78
C PRO A 6 11.17 -0.05 -8.29
N THR A 7 11.28 0.98 -7.45
CA THR A 7 12.55 1.30 -6.78
C THR A 7 12.39 1.09 -5.28
N GLY A 8 13.46 0.62 -4.66
CA GLY A 8 13.47 0.40 -3.22
C GLY A 8 12.91 -0.94 -2.80
N ILE A 9 12.54 -1.01 -1.54
CA ILE A 9 12.05 -2.24 -0.90
C ILE A 9 10.54 -2.14 -0.76
N PRO A 10 9.78 -3.17 -1.17
CA PRO A 10 8.34 -3.13 -0.98
C PRO A 10 7.97 -3.16 0.50
N ALA A 11 6.92 -2.43 0.86
CA ALA A 11 6.38 -2.47 2.20
C ALA A 11 5.66 -3.80 2.47
N LEU A 12 5.18 -4.46 1.41
CA LEU A 12 4.47 -5.73 1.49
C LEU A 12 4.71 -6.52 0.21
N ARG A 13 4.92 -7.81 0.35
CA ARG A 13 5.00 -8.73 -0.79
C ARG A 13 4.27 -10.00 -0.45
N THR A 14 3.44 -10.46 -1.38
CA THR A 14 2.65 -11.67 -1.20
C THR A 14 2.40 -12.35 -2.55
N ILE A 15 1.78 -13.50 -2.53
CA ILE A 15 1.40 -14.23 -3.74
C ILE A 15 -0.11 -14.30 -3.80
N ALA A 16 -0.67 -13.98 -4.98
CA ALA A 16 -2.10 -14.09 -5.21
C ALA A 16 -2.49 -15.57 -5.36
N MET A 17 -3.43 -16.01 -4.54
CA MET A 17 -3.81 -17.41 -4.42
C MET A 17 -5.19 -17.68 -5.03
N PRO A 18 -5.53 -18.94 -5.32
CA PRO A 18 -6.86 -19.25 -5.89
C PRO A 18 -8.03 -18.74 -5.05
N ARG A 19 -7.92 -18.75 -3.72
CA ARG A 19 -8.98 -18.25 -2.83
C ARG A 19 -9.23 -16.75 -2.98
N ASP A 20 -8.28 -16.02 -3.60
CA ASP A 20 -8.37 -14.57 -3.79
C ASP A 20 -9.00 -14.21 -5.14
N ALA A 21 -9.37 -15.21 -5.92
CA ALA A 21 -9.90 -15.02 -7.27
C ALA A 21 -11.42 -15.00 -7.28
N ASN A 22 -11.96 -14.29 -8.28
CA ASN A 22 -13.41 -14.34 -8.57
C ASN A 22 -13.74 -15.54 -9.45
N ALA A 23 -15.03 -15.66 -9.82
CA ALA A 23 -15.51 -16.79 -10.62
C ALA A 23 -14.86 -16.87 -12.01
N ASN A 24 -14.31 -15.77 -12.51
CA ASN A 24 -13.63 -15.71 -13.81
C ASN A 24 -12.13 -16.00 -13.73
N GLY A 25 -11.61 -16.29 -12.54
CA GLY A 25 -10.19 -16.55 -12.34
C GLY A 25 -9.31 -15.32 -12.17
N ASP A 26 -9.90 -14.14 -12.10
CA ASP A 26 -9.18 -12.89 -11.86
C ASP A 26 -9.19 -12.56 -10.37
N ILE A 27 -8.12 -11.95 -9.89
CA ILE A 27 -8.03 -11.55 -8.50
C ILE A 27 -8.97 -10.37 -8.24
N PHE A 28 -9.71 -10.43 -7.12
CA PHE A 28 -10.61 -9.35 -6.73
C PHE A 28 -9.86 -8.03 -6.53
N GLY A 29 -10.43 -6.94 -7.06
CA GLY A 29 -9.90 -5.60 -6.80
C GLY A 29 -9.87 -5.27 -5.32
N GLY A 30 -10.86 -5.71 -4.56
CA GLY A 30 -10.89 -5.51 -3.11
C GLY A 30 -9.76 -6.19 -2.37
N TRP A 31 -9.35 -7.39 -2.83
CA TRP A 31 -8.18 -8.04 -2.26
C TRP A 31 -6.92 -7.20 -2.48
N LEU A 32 -6.77 -6.66 -3.68
CA LEU A 32 -5.62 -5.82 -4.02
C LEU A 32 -5.61 -4.55 -3.18
N LEU A 33 -6.76 -3.91 -3.00
CA LEU A 33 -6.89 -2.74 -2.13
C LEU A 33 -6.50 -3.05 -0.69
N ALA A 34 -6.87 -4.23 -0.20
CA ALA A 34 -6.50 -4.64 1.15
C ALA A 34 -4.97 -4.75 1.31
N GLN A 35 -4.29 -5.29 0.30
CA GLN A 35 -2.83 -5.39 0.33
C GLN A 35 -2.19 -4.00 0.31
N MET A 36 -2.72 -3.10 -0.51
CA MET A 36 -2.24 -1.72 -0.60
C MET A 36 -2.44 -0.98 0.73
N ASP A 37 -3.60 -1.16 1.36
CA ASP A 37 -3.90 -0.53 2.64
C ASP A 37 -2.94 -1.01 3.73
N LEU A 38 -2.66 -2.31 3.77
CA LEU A 38 -1.68 -2.86 4.70
C LEU A 38 -0.29 -2.27 4.46
N ALA A 39 0.12 -2.16 3.19
CA ALA A 39 1.41 -1.59 2.85
C ALA A 39 1.54 -0.13 3.28
N GLY A 40 0.50 0.66 3.03
CA GLY A 40 0.46 2.06 3.45
C GLY A 40 0.47 2.19 4.97
N ALA A 41 -0.22 1.28 5.66
CA ALA A 41 -0.25 1.27 7.12
C ALA A 41 1.13 1.04 7.73
N VAL A 42 1.99 0.25 7.08
CA VAL A 42 3.38 0.06 7.55
C VAL A 42 4.10 1.41 7.61
N VAL A 43 4.02 2.18 6.53
CA VAL A 43 4.67 3.51 6.46
C VAL A 43 4.02 4.48 7.45
N ALA A 44 2.69 4.48 7.53
CA ALA A 44 1.96 5.36 8.44
C ALA A 44 2.27 5.04 9.91
N HIS A 45 2.34 3.75 10.25
CA HIS A 45 2.66 3.33 11.60
C HIS A 45 4.07 3.78 12.01
N GLU A 46 5.04 3.59 11.11
CA GLU A 46 6.41 4.03 11.36
C GLU A 46 6.49 5.54 11.58
N ARG A 47 5.84 6.31 10.69
CA ARG A 47 5.89 7.78 10.77
C ARG A 47 5.20 8.30 12.01
N SER A 48 4.07 7.71 12.40
CA SER A 48 3.25 8.17 13.52
C SER A 48 3.65 7.56 14.86
N SER A 49 4.49 6.53 14.86
CA SER A 49 4.90 5.77 16.03
C SER A 49 3.71 5.18 16.80
N GLY A 50 2.71 4.72 16.10
CA GLY A 50 1.56 4.12 16.74
C GLY A 50 0.38 3.85 15.82
N ARG A 51 -0.79 3.74 16.42
CA ARG A 51 -2.01 3.35 15.71
C ARG A 51 -2.42 4.40 14.70
N THR A 52 -2.92 3.90 13.57
CA THR A 52 -3.45 4.74 12.50
C THR A 52 -4.77 4.17 12.00
N ALA A 53 -5.54 5.02 11.34
CA ALA A 53 -6.77 4.60 10.64
C ALA A 53 -6.72 5.12 9.22
N THR A 54 -7.18 4.32 8.28
CA THR A 54 -7.33 4.72 6.88
C THR A 54 -8.62 5.54 6.78
N VAL A 55 -8.52 6.76 6.28
CA VAL A 55 -9.69 7.65 6.21
C VAL A 55 -10.10 8.02 4.78
N ALA A 56 -9.20 7.86 3.80
CA ALA A 56 -9.54 8.19 2.42
C ALA A 56 -8.61 7.49 1.46
N ILE A 57 -9.15 7.18 0.28
CA ILE A 57 -8.40 6.67 -0.85
C ILE A 57 -8.78 7.52 -2.05
N GLU A 58 -7.79 8.06 -2.75
CA GLU A 58 -8.04 8.90 -3.91
C GLU A 58 -7.06 8.55 -5.03
N ALA A 59 -7.37 9.03 -6.22
CA ALA A 59 -6.54 8.84 -7.41
C ALA A 59 -6.20 7.36 -7.65
N LEU A 60 -7.15 6.47 -7.34
CA LEU A 60 -6.96 5.03 -7.47
C LEU A 60 -7.20 4.60 -8.92
N SER A 61 -6.23 3.93 -9.50
CA SER A 61 -6.32 3.43 -10.87
C SER A 61 -5.92 1.97 -10.92
N PHE A 62 -6.76 1.16 -11.59
CA PHE A 62 -6.43 -0.23 -11.91
C PHE A 62 -5.93 -0.27 -13.34
N LEU A 63 -4.65 -0.60 -13.52
CA LEU A 63 -3.96 -0.49 -14.80
C LEU A 63 -3.89 -1.83 -15.53
N ALA A 64 -3.86 -2.94 -14.79
CA ALA A 64 -3.77 -4.28 -15.33
C ALA A 64 -4.30 -5.29 -14.32
N PRO A 65 -4.80 -6.45 -14.77
CA PRO A 65 -5.30 -7.47 -13.85
C PRO A 65 -4.16 -8.16 -13.10
N VAL A 66 -4.47 -8.63 -11.90
CA VAL A 66 -3.62 -9.54 -11.13
C VAL A 66 -4.15 -10.94 -11.34
N ARG A 67 -3.25 -11.89 -11.56
CA ARG A 67 -3.60 -13.29 -11.83
C ARG A 67 -3.16 -14.19 -10.70
N ILE A 68 -3.81 -15.33 -10.57
CA ILE A 68 -3.39 -16.37 -9.61
C ILE A 68 -1.94 -16.74 -9.88
N GLY A 69 -1.13 -16.78 -8.82
CA GLY A 69 0.30 -17.10 -8.92
C GLY A 69 1.20 -15.90 -9.05
N ASP A 70 0.65 -14.72 -9.32
CA ASP A 70 1.47 -13.50 -9.41
C ASP A 70 2.09 -13.17 -8.04
N THR A 71 3.36 -12.78 -8.06
CA THR A 71 3.99 -12.18 -6.89
C THR A 71 3.64 -10.71 -6.87
N VAL A 72 2.93 -10.29 -5.84
CA VAL A 72 2.39 -8.94 -5.69
C VAL A 72 3.25 -8.16 -4.70
N SER A 73 3.80 -7.03 -5.14
CA SER A 73 4.64 -6.17 -4.32
C SER A 73 4.06 -4.76 -4.28
N CYS A 74 3.81 -4.26 -3.07
CA CYS A 74 3.28 -2.92 -2.86
C CYS A 74 4.38 -2.01 -2.31
N TYR A 75 4.60 -0.89 -2.99
CA TYR A 75 5.60 0.12 -2.62
C TYR A 75 4.87 1.34 -2.11
N ALA A 76 5.22 1.80 -0.93
CA ALA A 76 4.52 2.88 -0.26
C ALA A 76 5.49 4.01 0.07
N ASP A 77 5.16 5.23 -0.36
CA ASP A 77 5.97 6.41 -0.15
C ASP A 77 5.15 7.50 0.54
N LEU A 78 5.67 8.03 1.63
CA LEU A 78 5.03 9.15 2.32
C LEU A 78 5.17 10.41 1.47
N LEU A 79 4.03 10.97 1.06
CA LEU A 79 3.99 12.18 0.23
C LEU A 79 4.00 13.44 1.09
N ARG A 80 3.17 13.45 2.12
CA ARG A 80 2.93 14.65 2.91
C ARG A 80 2.32 14.31 4.25
N THR A 81 2.60 15.13 5.26
CA THR A 81 1.96 15.03 6.57
C THR A 81 1.23 16.32 6.89
N GLY A 82 0.09 16.19 7.57
CA GLY A 82 -0.57 17.28 8.27
C GLY A 82 -0.29 17.15 9.75
N ARG A 83 -1.09 17.83 10.58
CA ARG A 83 -0.91 17.75 12.03
C ARG A 83 -1.18 16.34 12.57
N THR A 84 -2.21 15.67 12.04
CA THR A 84 -2.62 14.33 12.46
C THR A 84 -2.63 13.33 11.31
N SER A 85 -2.43 13.77 10.07
CA SER A 85 -2.66 12.97 8.87
C SER A 85 -1.38 12.72 8.09
N MET A 86 -1.43 11.64 7.30
CA MET A 86 -0.33 11.23 6.42
C MET A 86 -0.91 10.81 5.09
N ARG A 87 -0.38 11.36 4.00
CA ARG A 87 -0.74 10.92 2.65
C ARG A 87 0.37 10.03 2.12
N VAL A 88 -0.01 8.85 1.67
CA VAL A 88 0.92 7.81 1.24
C VAL A 88 0.56 7.40 -0.18
N LYS A 89 1.52 7.49 -1.09
CA LYS A 89 1.36 6.97 -2.44
C LYS A 89 1.71 5.49 -2.42
N ILE A 90 0.83 4.67 -2.97
CA ILE A 90 1.04 3.23 -3.02
C ILE A 90 0.98 2.78 -4.47
N GLU A 91 2.05 2.13 -4.91
CA GLU A 91 2.16 1.55 -6.24
C GLU A 91 2.33 0.06 -6.10
N THR A 92 1.57 -0.70 -6.88
CA THR A 92 1.62 -2.15 -6.84
C THR A 92 2.09 -2.70 -8.16
N PHE A 93 3.09 -3.57 -8.09
CA PHE A 93 3.65 -4.28 -9.21
C PHE A 93 3.47 -5.77 -9.00
N VAL A 94 3.32 -6.52 -10.09
CA VAL A 94 3.32 -7.97 -10.04
C VAL A 94 4.44 -8.51 -10.90
N ARG A 95 5.02 -9.63 -10.44
CA ARG A 95 5.84 -10.47 -11.29
C ARG A 95 4.99 -11.64 -11.71
N ARG A 96 4.80 -11.80 -13.01
CA ARG A 96 3.95 -12.87 -13.54
C ARG A 96 4.56 -14.22 -13.24
N HIS A 97 3.70 -15.16 -12.86
CA HIS A 97 4.11 -16.53 -12.66
C HIS A 97 4.53 -17.14 -14.00
N GLY A 98 5.76 -17.64 -14.06
CA GLY A 98 6.27 -18.34 -15.23
C GLY A 98 7.10 -17.51 -16.20
N ASP A 99 6.82 -16.24 -16.42
CA ASP A 99 7.57 -15.43 -17.40
C ASP A 99 8.43 -14.33 -16.79
N LEU A 100 8.36 -14.14 -15.49
CA LEU A 100 9.17 -13.17 -14.73
C LEU A 100 8.95 -11.71 -15.17
N GLN A 101 7.98 -11.44 -16.03
CA GLN A 101 7.65 -10.08 -16.43
C GLN A 101 7.11 -9.28 -15.23
N VAL A 102 7.58 -8.05 -15.08
CA VAL A 102 7.10 -7.14 -14.03
C VAL A 102 6.11 -6.15 -14.66
N VAL A 103 4.93 -6.05 -14.06
CA VAL A 103 3.85 -5.21 -14.57
C VAL A 103 3.30 -4.35 -13.43
N LYS A 104 3.16 -3.04 -13.67
CA LYS A 104 2.46 -2.17 -12.73
C LYS A 104 0.96 -2.40 -12.89
N VAL A 105 0.28 -2.77 -11.80
CA VAL A 105 -1.13 -3.14 -11.85
C VAL A 105 -2.05 -2.10 -11.24
N THR A 106 -1.57 -1.31 -10.28
CA THR A 106 -2.41 -0.27 -9.68
C THR A 106 -1.58 0.77 -8.97
N GLU A 107 -2.18 1.94 -8.74
CA GLU A 107 -1.62 2.99 -7.92
C GLU A 107 -2.74 3.79 -7.29
N GLY A 108 -2.45 4.42 -6.16
CA GLY A 108 -3.40 5.28 -5.47
C GLY A 108 -2.74 6.05 -4.35
N VAL A 109 -3.48 7.01 -3.80
CA VAL A 109 -3.04 7.80 -2.66
C VAL A 109 -3.99 7.51 -1.50
N PHE A 110 -3.42 7.02 -0.41
CA PHE A 110 -4.16 6.66 0.80
C PHE A 110 -3.86 7.68 1.87
N THR A 111 -4.89 8.13 2.56
CA THR A 111 -4.74 9.04 3.69
C THR A 111 -4.99 8.29 4.98
N TYR A 112 -4.04 8.40 5.88
CA TYR A 112 -4.09 7.80 7.22
C TYR A 112 -4.11 8.91 8.26
N VAL A 113 -4.76 8.64 9.39
CA VAL A 113 -4.77 9.55 10.53
C VAL A 113 -4.22 8.80 11.73
N ALA A 114 -3.29 9.42 12.45
CA ALA A 114 -2.80 8.89 13.72
C ALA A 114 -3.92 8.96 14.75
N ILE A 115 -4.17 7.87 15.45
CA ILE A 115 -5.24 7.78 16.44
C ILE A 115 -4.70 7.30 17.79
N ASP A 116 -5.38 7.73 18.85
CA ASP A 116 -5.07 7.28 20.20
C ASP A 116 -5.81 5.97 20.55
N THR A 117 -5.70 5.54 21.78
CA THR A 117 -6.31 4.28 22.24
C THR A 117 -7.83 4.31 22.18
N GLU A 118 -8.44 5.51 22.13
CA GLU A 118 -9.89 5.68 22.00
C GLU A 118 -10.32 5.89 20.56
N GLY A 119 -9.38 5.85 19.62
CA GLY A 119 -9.67 6.06 18.20
C GLY A 119 -9.77 7.51 17.78
N LYS A 120 -9.36 8.43 18.61
CA LYS A 120 -9.39 9.87 18.30
C LYS A 120 -8.09 10.32 17.66
N PRO A 121 -8.15 11.31 16.75
CA PRO A 121 -6.92 11.82 16.14
C PRO A 121 -5.91 12.33 17.19
N ARG A 122 -4.65 12.03 16.96
CA ARG A 122 -3.54 12.54 17.76
C ARG A 122 -2.51 13.20 16.86
N GLN A 123 -1.76 14.12 17.44
CA GLN A 123 -0.74 14.83 16.70
C GLN A 123 0.43 13.90 16.37
N LEU A 124 0.97 14.03 15.16
CA LEU A 124 2.14 13.28 14.75
C LEU A 124 3.38 13.74 15.51
N PRO A 125 4.30 12.81 15.85
CA PRO A 125 5.61 13.20 16.34
C PRO A 125 6.39 13.95 15.26
N GLN A 126 7.37 14.74 15.66
CA GLN A 126 8.22 15.44 14.71
C GLN A 126 9.10 14.44 13.94
N ALA A 127 9.22 14.68 12.62
CA ALA A 127 9.87 13.74 11.72
C ALA A 127 11.34 13.46 12.04
N ASN A 128 12.04 14.44 12.65
CA ASN A 128 13.47 14.35 12.92
C ASN A 128 13.79 14.03 14.38
N MET A 129 12.79 13.58 15.15
CA MET A 129 13.07 13.15 16.50
C MET A 129 13.85 11.84 16.48
N PRO A 130 14.95 11.73 17.23
CA PRO A 130 15.66 10.47 17.31
C PRO A 130 14.72 9.40 17.86
N SER A 131 14.83 8.21 17.28
CA SER A 131 14.13 7.05 17.80
C SER A 131 14.50 6.85 19.25
N GLN A 132 13.54 6.96 20.12
CA GLN A 132 13.74 6.60 21.52
C GLN A 132 13.56 5.09 21.61
N ALA A 133 14.65 4.41 21.53
CA ALA A 133 14.64 2.98 21.78
C ALA A 133 14.39 2.72 23.26
#